data_adc4b881430885ede88dc987e5cc528d
#
_entry.id   adc4b881430885ede88dc987e5cc528d
#
_cell.length_a   1.000
_cell.length_b   1.000
_cell.length_c   1.000
_cell.angle_alpha   90.00
_cell.angle_beta   90.00
_cell.angle_gamma   90.00
#
_symmetry.space_group_name_H-M   'P 1'
#
loop_
_entity.id
_entity.type
_entity.pdbx_description
1 polymer ?
#
loop_
_entity_poly.entity_id
_entity_poly.type
_entity_poly.pdbx_seq_one_letter_code
_entity_poly.pdbx_strand_id
1 'polypeptide(L)'
;MTDTANLPHDDYAAAVVHALTAIGIAPDQWWTETPDGQQLDAVIMFDENTHDAMDADAWPAGSFLGWDQHAGWALVEGAHVRNVNPLELDAYAAPAAVAQRTRDRLLAPGEPDKPVAEAWDGAAALEEAVKAWEAA
;
A
#
# COMPACT_ATOMS: atom_id res chain seq x y z
N MET A 1 3.33 22.19 -13.35
CA MET A 1 3.31 21.53 -13.06
C MET A 1 3.78 20.85 -13.04
N THR A 2 4.04 20.51 -12.96
CA THR A 2 4.43 19.82 -12.89
C THR A 2 4.58 18.88 -12.98
N ASP A 3 4.54 18.77 -13.33
CA ASP A 3 4.73 17.82 -13.48
C ASP A 3 5.13 17.00 -13.34
N THR A 4 4.53 17.48 -13.00
CA THR A 4 5.28 16.46 -12.52
C THR A 4 5.33 15.19 -13.25
N ALA A 5 6.44 14.69 -13.41
CA ALA A 5 6.58 13.45 -14.08
C ALA A 5 5.79 12.37 -13.39
N ASN A 6 5.06 11.60 -14.13
CA ASN A 6 4.39 10.43 -13.61
C ASN A 6 5.44 9.37 -13.29
N LEU A 7 5.37 8.83 -12.08
CA LEU A 7 6.22 7.72 -11.68
C LEU A 7 5.59 6.40 -12.16
N PRO A 8 6.40 5.37 -12.40
CA PRO A 8 5.86 4.13 -12.96
C PRO A 8 4.83 3.43 -12.07
N HIS A 9 4.84 3.70 -10.78
CA HIS A 9 3.93 3.08 -9.82
C HIS A 9 2.73 3.96 -9.45
N ASP A 10 2.60 5.17 -10.03
CA ASP A 10 1.48 6.08 -9.70
C ASP A 10 0.12 5.41 -9.90
N ASP A 11 -0.09 4.80 -11.06
CA ASP A 11 -1.37 4.18 -11.37
C ASP A 11 -1.65 2.97 -10.49
N TYR A 12 -0.60 2.24 -10.10
CA TYR A 12 -0.73 1.10 -9.21
C TYR A 12 -1.17 1.57 -7.82
N ALA A 13 -0.50 2.58 -7.27
CA ALA A 13 -0.88 3.14 -5.97
C ALA A 13 -2.31 3.66 -5.99
N ALA A 14 -2.70 4.36 -7.06
CA ALA A 14 -4.05 4.88 -7.22
C ALA A 14 -5.07 3.72 -7.27
N ALA A 15 -4.74 2.62 -7.94
CA ALA A 15 -5.62 1.46 -8.00
C ALA A 15 -5.81 0.81 -6.64
N VAL A 16 -4.76 0.76 -5.82
CA VAL A 16 -4.85 0.23 -4.45
C VAL A 16 -5.73 1.15 -3.59
N VAL A 17 -5.57 2.47 -3.69
CA VAL A 17 -6.41 3.44 -2.98
C VAL A 17 -7.88 3.25 -3.39
N HIS A 18 -8.14 3.09 -4.68
CA HIS A 18 -9.48 2.87 -5.18
C HIS A 18 -10.08 1.57 -4.64
N ALA A 19 -9.29 0.50 -4.61
CA ALA A 19 -9.74 -0.79 -4.08
C ALA A 19 -10.04 -0.70 -2.57
N LEU A 20 -9.21 0.01 -1.81
CA LEU A 20 -9.44 0.24 -0.39
C LEU A 20 -10.75 1.01 -0.16
N THR A 21 -10.97 2.07 -0.93
CA THR A 21 -12.19 2.87 -0.83
C THR A 21 -13.42 2.02 -1.13
N ALA A 22 -13.32 1.15 -2.13
CA ALA A 22 -14.43 0.30 -2.54
C ALA A 22 -14.88 -0.69 -1.46
N ILE A 23 -13.99 -1.06 -0.55
CA ILE A 23 -14.34 -1.96 0.57
C ILE A 23 -14.51 -1.24 1.90
N GLY A 24 -14.65 0.09 1.85
CA GLY A 24 -14.99 0.89 3.03
C GLY A 24 -13.80 1.42 3.83
N ILE A 25 -12.60 1.37 3.28
CA ILE A 25 -11.40 1.89 3.94
C ILE A 25 -10.82 3.03 3.12
N ALA A 26 -11.48 4.18 3.16
CA ALA A 26 -11.02 5.36 2.41
C ALA A 26 -9.82 5.97 3.15
N PRO A 27 -8.64 6.04 2.52
CA PRO A 27 -7.48 6.66 3.15
C PRO A 27 -7.68 8.16 3.35
N ASP A 28 -7.00 8.75 4.34
CA ASP A 28 -7.04 10.19 4.58
C ASP A 28 -6.23 10.93 3.53
N GLN A 29 -5.06 10.40 3.20
CA GLN A 29 -4.20 10.96 2.16
C GLN A 29 -3.24 9.88 1.67
N TRP A 30 -2.70 10.09 0.50
CA TRP A 30 -1.72 9.18 -0.07
C TRP A 30 -0.86 9.91 -1.09
N TRP A 31 0.34 9.39 -1.32
CA TRP A 31 1.23 9.95 -2.33
C TRP A 31 2.24 8.91 -2.79
N THR A 32 2.88 9.21 -3.92
CA THR A 32 4.01 8.44 -4.43
C THR A 32 5.22 9.37 -4.47
N GLU A 33 6.41 8.79 -4.33
CA GLU A 33 7.63 9.58 -4.34
C GLU A 33 8.83 8.73 -4.71
N THR A 34 9.93 9.42 -5.02
CA THR A 34 11.23 8.78 -5.20
C THR A 34 12.24 9.62 -4.43
N PRO A 35 12.37 9.38 -3.11
CA PRO A 35 13.12 10.27 -2.22
C PRO A 35 14.59 10.41 -2.58
N ASP A 36 15.19 9.38 -3.17
CA ASP A 36 16.62 9.40 -3.53
C ASP A 36 16.86 9.26 -5.03
N GLY A 37 15.79 9.24 -5.83
CA GLY A 37 15.89 9.04 -7.28
C GLY A 37 16.18 7.62 -7.70
N GLN A 38 16.25 6.67 -6.76
CA GLN A 38 16.55 5.27 -7.04
C GLN A 38 15.50 4.32 -6.51
N GLN A 39 14.78 4.70 -5.46
CA GLN A 39 13.71 3.89 -4.88
C GLN A 39 12.36 4.53 -5.16
N LEU A 40 11.38 3.71 -5.49
CA LEU A 40 10.01 4.14 -5.68
C LEU A 40 9.22 3.80 -4.42
N ASP A 41 8.59 4.79 -3.82
CA ASP A 41 7.78 4.62 -2.61
C ASP A 41 6.34 5.04 -2.85
N ALA A 42 5.42 4.38 -2.16
CA ALA A 42 4.03 4.79 -2.05
C ALA A 42 3.65 4.78 -0.57
N VAL A 43 2.90 5.77 -0.14
CA VAL A 43 2.42 5.88 1.23
C VAL A 43 0.92 6.15 1.21
N ILE A 44 0.17 5.36 1.96
CA ILE A 44 -1.30 5.46 2.06
C ILE A 44 -1.64 5.53 3.53
N MET A 45 -2.13 6.66 3.99
CA MET A 45 -2.35 6.90 5.42
C MET A 45 -3.79 6.64 5.85
N PHE A 46 -3.94 5.94 6.96
CA PHE A 46 -5.22 5.65 7.60
C PHE A 46 -5.26 6.33 8.95
N ASP A 47 -6.22 7.21 9.14
CA ASP A 47 -6.33 7.98 10.38
C ASP A 47 -7.81 8.18 10.70
N GLU A 48 -8.33 9.40 10.53
CA GLU A 48 -9.70 9.71 10.93
C GLU A 48 -10.76 9.01 10.08
N ASN A 49 -10.55 8.99 8.76
CA ASN A 49 -11.53 8.39 7.84
C ASN A 49 -11.67 6.88 8.01
N THR A 50 -10.65 6.23 8.57
CA THR A 50 -10.63 4.79 8.72
C THR A 50 -10.75 4.34 10.17
N HIS A 51 -11.03 5.26 11.07
CA HIS A 51 -11.10 4.99 12.51
C HIS A 51 -12.05 3.83 12.84
N ASP A 52 -13.22 3.80 12.24
CA ASP A 52 -14.22 2.76 12.50
C ASP A 52 -13.83 1.40 11.89
N ALA A 53 -12.90 1.40 10.95
CA ALA A 53 -12.44 0.20 10.27
C ALA A 53 -11.18 -0.38 10.89
N MET A 54 -10.67 0.23 11.96
CA MET A 54 -9.46 -0.23 12.64
C MET A 54 -9.77 -0.67 14.07
N ASP A 55 -8.98 -1.62 14.55
CA ASP A 55 -8.98 -1.94 15.97
C ASP A 55 -8.18 -0.83 16.67
N ALA A 56 -8.87 0.07 17.36
CA ALA A 56 -8.25 1.23 17.99
C ALA A 56 -7.26 0.86 19.10
N ASP A 57 -7.42 -0.30 19.72
CA ASP A 57 -6.49 -0.78 20.75
C ASP A 57 -5.18 -1.22 20.13
N ALA A 58 -5.23 -1.80 18.92
CA ALA A 58 -4.04 -2.24 18.20
C ALA A 58 -3.36 -1.11 17.46
N TRP A 59 -4.11 -0.10 17.02
CA TRP A 59 -3.62 1.01 16.20
C TRP A 59 -3.97 2.37 16.81
N PRO A 60 -3.51 2.64 18.05
CA PRO A 60 -3.94 3.84 18.78
C PRO A 60 -3.55 5.16 18.13
N ALA A 61 -2.51 5.19 17.31
CA ALA A 61 -2.07 6.39 16.61
C ALA A 61 -2.28 6.26 15.09
N GLY A 62 -3.21 5.38 14.67
CA GLY A 62 -3.44 5.14 13.26
C GLY A 62 -2.36 4.27 12.64
N SER A 63 -2.37 4.16 11.34
CA SER A 63 -1.39 3.36 10.61
C SER A 63 -1.22 3.92 9.20
N PHE A 64 -0.19 3.46 8.52
CA PHE A 64 -0.06 3.73 7.09
C PHE A 64 0.43 2.48 6.36
N LEU A 65 0.06 2.39 5.09
CA LEU A 65 0.49 1.32 4.22
C LEU A 65 1.63 1.87 3.37
N GLY A 66 2.76 1.19 3.39
CA GLY A 66 3.92 1.59 2.61
C GLY A 66 4.26 0.54 1.57
N TRP A 67 4.79 0.99 0.45
CA TRP A 67 5.25 0.12 -0.61
C TRP A 67 6.55 0.64 -1.21
N ASP A 68 7.45 -0.27 -1.55
CA ASP A 68 8.56 0.03 -2.43
C ASP A 68 8.80 -1.18 -3.34
N GLN A 69 9.52 -0.97 -4.44
CA GLN A 69 9.69 -2.02 -5.44
C GLN A 69 10.54 -3.20 -4.96
N HIS A 70 11.24 -3.05 -3.86
CA HIS A 70 12.10 -4.12 -3.32
C HIS A 70 11.41 -4.92 -2.22
N ALA A 71 10.74 -4.23 -1.32
CA ALA A 71 10.14 -4.88 -0.14
C ALA A 71 8.66 -5.20 -0.29
N GLY A 72 7.96 -4.56 -1.23
CA GLY A 72 6.52 -4.74 -1.40
C GLY A 72 5.72 -3.98 -0.35
N TRP A 73 4.53 -4.48 -0.03
CA TRP A 73 3.59 -3.81 0.85
C TRP A 73 3.81 -4.16 2.31
N ALA A 74 3.73 -3.16 3.18
CA ALA A 74 3.79 -3.34 4.63
C ALA A 74 2.86 -2.36 5.32
N LEU A 75 2.27 -2.80 6.42
CA LEU A 75 1.43 -1.95 7.27
C LEU A 75 2.27 -1.49 8.45
N VAL A 76 2.36 -0.19 8.67
CA VAL A 76 3.23 0.42 9.66
C VAL A 76 2.39 1.12 10.72
N GLU A 77 2.71 0.90 11.99
CA GLU A 77 2.03 1.58 13.09
C GLU A 77 2.39 3.06 13.11
N GLY A 78 1.37 3.94 13.19
CA GLY A 78 1.55 5.37 13.03
C GLY A 78 2.46 6.02 14.06
N ALA A 79 2.42 5.56 15.32
CA ALA A 79 3.23 6.14 16.39
C ALA A 79 4.64 5.59 16.45
N HIS A 80 4.86 4.39 15.90
CA HIS A 80 6.12 3.68 16.01
C HIS A 80 6.52 3.11 14.66
N VAL A 81 7.21 3.92 13.86
CA VAL A 81 7.63 3.53 12.52
C VAL A 81 8.51 2.28 12.48
N ARG A 82 8.94 1.78 13.64
CA ARG A 82 9.70 0.54 13.73
C ARG A 82 8.81 -0.70 13.71
N ASN A 83 7.52 -0.54 13.96
CA ASN A 83 6.56 -1.65 13.92
C ASN A 83 6.05 -1.81 12.49
N VAL A 84 6.88 -2.45 11.68
CA VAL A 84 6.59 -2.69 10.28
C VAL A 84 6.07 -4.12 10.14
N ASN A 85 4.89 -4.27 9.55
CA ASN A 85 4.22 -5.56 9.38
C ASN A 85 4.07 -5.86 7.90
N PRO A 86 5.01 -6.59 7.29
CA PRO A 86 4.88 -6.95 5.87
C PRO A 86 3.57 -7.68 5.63
N LEU A 87 2.89 -7.34 4.54
CA LEU A 87 1.63 -8.01 4.18
C LEU A 87 1.87 -9.41 3.63
N GLU A 88 3.11 -9.74 3.32
CA GLU A 88 3.51 -11.04 2.78
C GLU A 88 2.81 -11.34 1.46
N LEU A 89 2.70 -10.31 0.63
CA LEU A 89 2.16 -10.39 -0.71
C LEU A 89 3.27 -10.11 -1.72
N ASP A 90 3.04 -10.54 -2.96
CA ASP A 90 3.92 -10.17 -4.06
C ASP A 90 4.01 -8.64 -4.15
N ALA A 91 5.19 -8.10 -4.48
CA ALA A 91 5.38 -6.65 -4.58
C ALA A 91 4.44 -6.01 -5.62
N TYR A 92 3.99 -6.79 -6.59
CA TYR A 92 3.06 -6.33 -7.62
C TYR A 92 1.73 -7.07 -7.53
N ALA A 93 1.30 -7.37 -6.31
CA ALA A 93 0.03 -8.07 -6.06
C ALA A 93 -1.16 -7.25 -6.55
N ALA A 94 -2.24 -7.94 -6.91
CA ALA A 94 -3.48 -7.30 -7.36
C ALA A 94 -3.95 -6.25 -6.34
N PRO A 95 -4.38 -5.07 -6.79
CA PRO A 95 -4.87 -4.03 -5.86
C PRO A 95 -5.96 -4.53 -4.90
N ALA A 96 -6.87 -5.36 -5.38
CA ALA A 96 -7.91 -5.93 -4.52
C ALA A 96 -7.35 -6.84 -3.43
N ALA A 97 -6.28 -7.58 -3.72
CA ALA A 97 -5.62 -8.44 -2.73
C ALA A 97 -4.94 -7.60 -1.65
N VAL A 98 -4.25 -6.53 -2.05
CA VAL A 98 -3.62 -5.60 -1.11
C VAL A 98 -4.67 -4.98 -0.20
N ALA A 99 -5.77 -4.51 -0.78
CA ALA A 99 -6.85 -3.89 -0.02
C ALA A 99 -7.46 -4.86 0.99
N GLN A 100 -7.75 -6.09 0.57
CA GLN A 100 -8.36 -7.08 1.44
C GLN A 100 -7.43 -7.48 2.60
N ARG A 101 -6.15 -7.74 2.30
CA ARG A 101 -5.18 -8.08 3.34
C ARG A 101 -5.01 -6.93 4.33
N THR A 102 -4.97 -5.69 3.84
CA THR A 102 -4.87 -4.50 4.68
C THR A 102 -6.07 -4.40 5.62
N ARG A 103 -7.27 -4.55 5.07
CA ARG A 103 -8.49 -4.50 5.86
C ARG A 103 -8.50 -5.56 6.96
N ASP A 104 -8.15 -6.78 6.61
CA ASP A 104 -8.13 -7.88 7.57
C ASP A 104 -7.15 -7.61 8.72
N ARG A 105 -5.98 -7.06 8.40
CA ARG A 105 -4.98 -6.71 9.40
C ARG A 105 -5.40 -5.55 10.29
N LEU A 106 -6.09 -4.55 9.72
CA LEU A 106 -6.57 -3.41 10.49
C LEU A 106 -7.68 -3.80 11.48
N LEU A 107 -8.55 -4.71 11.07
CA LEU A 107 -9.67 -5.15 11.90
C LEU A 107 -9.29 -6.23 12.92
N ALA A 108 -8.39 -7.12 12.56
CA ALA A 108 -8.04 -8.27 13.40
C ALA A 108 -6.54 -8.58 13.28
N PRO A 109 -5.67 -7.72 13.82
CA PRO A 109 -4.22 -7.85 13.62
C PRO A 109 -3.61 -9.13 14.19
N GLY A 110 -4.26 -9.77 15.13
CA GLY A 110 -3.76 -11.03 15.70
C GLY A 110 -4.22 -12.28 14.97
N GLU A 111 -5.09 -12.15 13.97
CA GLU A 111 -5.62 -13.29 13.25
C GLU A 111 -4.68 -13.73 12.12
N PRO A 112 -4.64 -15.03 11.79
CA PRO A 112 -3.89 -15.50 10.63
C PRO A 112 -4.43 -14.89 9.34
N ASP A 113 -3.53 -14.62 8.39
CA ASP A 113 -3.92 -14.08 7.10
C ASP A 113 -4.76 -15.08 6.31
N LYS A 114 -5.80 -14.58 5.66
CA LYS A 114 -6.63 -15.37 4.77
C LYS A 114 -6.06 -15.34 3.37
N PRO A 115 -6.20 -16.41 2.59
CA PRO A 115 -5.74 -16.41 1.20
C PRO A 115 -6.43 -15.31 0.38
N VAL A 116 -5.65 -14.67 -0.49
CA VAL A 116 -6.16 -13.64 -1.41
C VAL A 116 -5.60 -13.93 -2.80
N ALA A 117 -6.33 -13.50 -3.82
CA ALA A 117 -5.90 -13.69 -5.21
C ALA A 117 -4.93 -12.58 -5.61
N GLU A 118 -3.64 -12.88 -5.60
CA GLU A 118 -2.60 -11.88 -5.88
C GLU A 118 -2.36 -11.61 -7.36
N ALA A 119 -2.65 -12.58 -8.22
CA ALA A 119 -2.40 -12.43 -9.66
C ALA A 119 -3.38 -11.47 -10.30
N TRP A 120 -2.89 -10.65 -11.23
CA TRP A 120 -3.74 -9.71 -11.96
C TRP A 120 -3.07 -9.33 -13.29
N ASP A 121 -3.89 -8.82 -14.21
CA ASP A 121 -3.45 -8.55 -15.59
C ASP A 121 -2.38 -7.46 -15.67
N GLY A 122 -2.39 -6.51 -14.76
CA GLY A 122 -1.46 -5.38 -14.79
C GLY A 122 -0.08 -5.63 -14.22
N ALA A 123 0.14 -6.78 -13.56
CA ALA A 123 1.40 -7.03 -12.86
C ALA A 123 2.62 -7.00 -13.76
N ALA A 124 2.55 -7.67 -14.91
CA ALA A 124 3.68 -7.73 -15.83
C ALA A 124 4.02 -6.34 -16.41
N ALA A 125 3.02 -5.57 -16.77
CA ALA A 125 3.23 -4.23 -17.30
C ALA A 125 3.84 -3.30 -16.26
N LEU A 126 3.40 -3.41 -15.01
CA LEU A 126 3.96 -2.63 -13.91
C LEU A 126 5.42 -3.00 -13.68
N GLU A 127 5.72 -4.28 -13.62
CA GLU A 127 7.09 -4.75 -13.42
C GLU A 127 8.02 -4.24 -14.52
N GLU A 128 7.57 -4.29 -15.78
CA GLU A 128 8.33 -3.77 -16.91
C GLU A 128 8.55 -2.25 -16.79
N ALA A 129 7.54 -1.52 -16.37
CA ALA A 129 7.65 -0.07 -16.21
C ALA A 129 8.66 0.28 -15.11
N VAL A 130 8.65 -0.46 -14.00
CA VAL A 130 9.61 -0.25 -12.90
C VAL A 130 11.02 -0.57 -13.37
N LYS A 131 11.22 -1.67 -14.07
CA LYS A 131 12.54 -2.03 -14.62
C LYS A 131 13.05 -0.97 -15.59
N ALA A 132 12.20 -0.45 -16.44
CA ALA A 132 12.57 0.59 -17.38
C ALA A 132 12.97 1.88 -16.66
N TRP A 133 12.27 2.22 -15.59
CA TRP A 133 12.59 3.38 -14.77
C TRP A 133 13.94 3.19 -14.08
N GLU A 134 14.21 2.00 -13.54
CA GLU A 134 15.47 1.69 -12.85
C GLU A 134 16.68 1.76 -13.79
N ALA A 135 16.47 1.41 -15.05
CA ALA A 135 17.53 1.39 -16.05
C ALA A 135 17.81 2.76 -16.67
N ALA A 136 16.95 3.74 -16.44
CA ALA A 136 17.07 5.07 -17.04
C ALA A 136 18.17 5.91 -16.41
#